data_23752dcc3f4a5ddd5f61f0faebc4ca40
#
_entry.id   23752dcc3f4a5ddd5f61f0faebc4ca40
#
_cell.length_a   1.000
_cell.length_b   1.000
_cell.length_c   1.000
_cell.angle_alpha   90.00
_cell.angle_beta   90.00
_cell.angle_gamma   90.00
#
_symmetry.space_group_name_H-M   'P 1'
#
loop_
_entity.id
_entity.type
_entity.pdbx_description
1 polymer ?
#
loop_
_entity_poly.entity_id
_entity_poly.type
_entity_poly.pdbx_seq_one_letter_code
_entity_poly.pdbx_strand_id
1 'polypeptide(L)'
;MLRAIKLLILLVIFSSQYLHAGDYIKDAQEGLPKAQYEYAMSLVEKGKKNIALDWFTIAAAQGHLKSSLWIEQNIDQSKNKFMSALIATNEELKDKVKSYTFDELEEIKKNGKAGDADNQFLLWLLYVNDLSISKPKAYVWIKKAAFNKQPRATFALGLLYYYGYIVPEQKSKAIKLFEESSALGYSFASIFLNK
;
A
#
# COMPACT_ATOMS: atom_id res chain seq x y z
N MET A 1 44.80 3.39 -11.85
CA MET A 1 44.09 2.80 -10.70
C MET A 1 42.76 3.48 -10.37
N LEU A 2 42.69 4.80 -10.19
CA LEU A 2 41.43 5.52 -9.80
C LEU A 2 40.27 5.36 -10.81
N ARG A 3 40.54 5.30 -12.12
CA ARG A 3 39.51 5.09 -13.15
C ARG A 3 38.89 3.69 -13.12
N ALA A 4 39.70 2.67 -12.83
CA ALA A 4 39.20 1.29 -12.71
C ALA A 4 38.34 1.09 -11.46
N ILE A 5 38.67 1.74 -10.34
CA ILE A 5 37.89 1.71 -9.10
C ILE A 5 36.57 2.43 -9.28
N LYS A 6 36.53 3.58 -9.98
CA LYS A 6 35.29 4.28 -10.31
C LYS A 6 34.37 3.45 -11.22
N LEU A 7 34.96 2.71 -12.19
CA LEU A 7 34.18 1.84 -13.06
C LEU A 7 33.61 0.64 -12.30
N LEU A 8 34.36 0.08 -11.37
CA LEU A 8 33.94 -1.05 -10.52
C LEU A 8 32.81 -0.62 -9.55
N ILE A 9 32.93 0.57 -8.96
CA ILE A 9 31.90 1.13 -8.08
C ILE A 9 30.62 1.42 -8.89
N LEU A 10 30.72 1.96 -10.10
CA LEU A 10 29.58 2.15 -11.00
C LEU A 10 28.92 0.82 -11.39
N LEU A 11 29.72 -0.22 -11.68
CA LEU A 11 29.19 -1.56 -12.01
C LEU A 11 28.52 -2.22 -10.80
N VAL A 12 29.04 -2.05 -9.59
CA VAL A 12 28.44 -2.57 -8.35
C VAL A 12 27.14 -1.83 -8.03
N ILE A 13 27.09 -0.51 -8.20
CA ILE A 13 25.88 0.27 -8.03
C ILE A 13 24.84 -0.10 -9.10
N PHE A 14 25.26 -0.28 -10.36
CA PHE A 14 24.35 -0.71 -11.43
C PHE A 14 23.85 -2.14 -11.20
N SER A 15 24.71 -3.08 -10.78
CA SER A 15 24.28 -4.46 -10.50
C SER A 15 23.38 -4.54 -9.27
N SER A 16 23.59 -3.72 -8.23
CA SER A 16 22.68 -3.67 -7.08
C SER A 16 21.32 -3.07 -7.43
N GLN A 17 21.27 -2.08 -8.32
CA GLN A 17 20.01 -1.54 -8.83
C GLN A 17 19.25 -2.54 -9.72
N TYR A 18 19.96 -3.35 -10.53
CA TYR A 18 19.33 -4.40 -11.35
C TYR A 18 18.85 -5.61 -10.54
N LEU A 19 19.55 -5.99 -9.48
CA LEU A 19 19.11 -7.04 -8.55
C LEU A 19 17.85 -6.64 -7.79
N HIS A 20 17.68 -5.36 -7.46
CA HIS A 20 16.48 -4.86 -6.79
C HIS A 20 15.27 -4.67 -7.74
N ALA A 21 15.50 -4.40 -9.02
CA ALA A 21 14.40 -4.15 -9.97
C ALA A 21 13.55 -5.42 -10.26
N GLY A 22 14.14 -6.60 -10.22
CA GLY A 22 13.42 -7.87 -10.38
C GLY A 22 12.52 -8.21 -9.19
N ASP A 23 12.96 -7.84 -7.99
CA ASP A 23 12.23 -8.10 -6.76
C ASP A 23 10.98 -7.21 -6.62
N TYR A 24 11.01 -5.94 -7.06
CA TYR A 24 9.84 -5.07 -6.99
C TYR A 24 8.66 -5.57 -7.80
N ILE A 25 8.90 -6.13 -9.00
CA ILE A 25 7.81 -6.58 -9.88
C ILE A 25 7.06 -7.72 -9.22
N LYS A 26 7.80 -8.70 -8.72
CA LYS A 26 7.23 -9.84 -8.00
C LYS A 26 6.50 -9.37 -6.74
N ASP A 27 7.14 -8.53 -5.95
CA ASP A 27 6.58 -7.99 -4.71
C ASP A 27 5.36 -7.11 -4.96
N ALA A 28 5.35 -6.32 -6.04
CA ALA A 28 4.19 -5.55 -6.47
C ALA A 28 3.02 -6.46 -6.87
N GLN A 29 3.28 -7.51 -7.64
CA GLN A 29 2.30 -8.52 -8.02
C GLN A 29 1.78 -9.33 -6.83
N GLU A 30 2.60 -9.51 -5.79
CA GLU A 30 2.22 -10.13 -4.53
C GLU A 30 1.50 -9.15 -3.58
N GLY A 31 1.30 -7.89 -4.00
CA GLY A 31 0.40 -6.93 -3.37
C GLY A 31 1.01 -6.02 -2.31
N LEU A 32 2.34 -5.92 -2.20
CA LEU A 32 2.96 -4.98 -1.27
C LEU A 32 2.82 -3.53 -1.77
N PRO A 33 2.14 -2.65 -1.04
CA PRO A 33 1.90 -1.28 -1.50
C PRO A 33 3.17 -0.48 -1.79
N LYS A 34 4.24 -0.68 -1.02
CA LYS A 34 5.52 -0.02 -1.29
C LYS A 34 6.18 -0.55 -2.56
N ALA A 35 6.17 -1.85 -2.80
CA ALA A 35 6.69 -2.44 -4.03
C ALA A 35 5.87 -2.02 -5.25
N GLN A 36 4.55 -1.89 -5.10
CA GLN A 36 3.65 -1.34 -6.13
C GLN A 36 4.01 0.11 -6.47
N TYR A 37 4.32 0.93 -5.47
CA TYR A 37 4.81 2.28 -5.68
C TYR A 37 6.14 2.30 -6.44
N GLU A 38 7.13 1.51 -6.04
CA GLU A 38 8.45 1.47 -6.69
C GLU A 38 8.31 0.96 -8.14
N TYR A 39 7.46 -0.03 -8.38
CA TYR A 39 7.15 -0.49 -9.73
C TYR A 39 6.47 0.60 -10.56
N ALA A 40 5.49 1.30 -9.99
CA ALA A 40 4.83 2.43 -10.64
C ALA A 40 5.83 3.54 -11.01
N MET A 41 6.76 3.88 -10.12
CA MET A 41 7.83 4.83 -10.40
C MET A 41 8.69 4.39 -11.60
N SER A 42 9.08 3.13 -11.67
CA SER A 42 9.82 2.58 -12.81
C SER A 42 9.04 2.66 -14.13
N LEU A 43 7.71 2.56 -14.07
CA LEU A 43 6.85 2.74 -15.24
C LEU A 43 6.76 4.21 -15.67
N VAL A 44 6.77 5.15 -14.71
CA VAL A 44 6.84 6.60 -15.00
C VAL A 44 8.13 6.94 -15.74
N GLU A 45 9.28 6.43 -15.29
CA GLU A 45 10.57 6.61 -15.95
C GLU A 45 10.59 6.06 -17.39
N LYS A 46 9.85 4.99 -17.64
CA LYS A 46 9.65 4.39 -18.97
C LYS A 46 8.56 5.09 -19.81
N GLY A 47 8.01 6.22 -19.34
CA GLY A 47 6.95 6.96 -20.01
C GLY A 47 5.56 6.31 -19.97
N LYS A 48 5.37 5.23 -19.23
CA LYS A 48 4.11 4.46 -19.13
C LYS A 48 3.20 4.97 -18.00
N LYS A 49 2.93 6.29 -17.98
CA LYS A 49 2.21 6.96 -16.88
C LYS A 49 0.82 6.38 -16.61
N ASN A 50 0.07 5.96 -17.65
CA ASN A 50 -1.28 5.40 -17.45
C ASN A 50 -1.23 4.09 -16.64
N ILE A 51 -0.28 3.19 -16.98
CA ILE A 51 -0.10 1.93 -16.27
C ILE A 51 0.43 2.21 -14.84
N ALA A 52 1.34 3.17 -14.70
CA ALA A 52 1.84 3.58 -13.39
C ALA A 52 0.72 4.09 -12.48
N LEU A 53 -0.25 4.83 -13.04
CA LEU A 53 -1.39 5.34 -12.29
C LEU A 53 -2.22 4.20 -11.66
N ASP A 54 -2.45 3.10 -12.39
CA ASP A 54 -3.17 1.94 -11.85
C ASP A 54 -2.44 1.38 -10.61
N TRP A 55 -1.13 1.22 -10.70
CA TRP A 55 -0.31 0.74 -9.59
C TRP A 55 -0.27 1.70 -8.41
N PHE A 56 -0.14 3.01 -8.66
CA PHE A 56 -0.25 4.02 -7.60
C PHE A 56 -1.62 3.99 -6.94
N THR A 57 -2.69 3.83 -7.73
CA THR A 57 -4.06 3.77 -7.20
C THR A 57 -4.26 2.58 -6.28
N ILE A 58 -3.78 1.40 -6.69
CA ILE A 58 -3.86 0.18 -5.88
C ILE A 58 -3.07 0.35 -4.57
N ALA A 59 -1.86 0.88 -4.63
CA ALA A 59 -1.03 1.11 -3.45
C ALA A 59 -1.65 2.16 -2.52
N ALA A 60 -2.18 3.26 -3.07
CA ALA A 60 -2.83 4.31 -2.31
C ALA A 60 -4.10 3.80 -1.59
N ALA A 61 -4.92 2.98 -2.27
CA ALA A 61 -6.10 2.35 -1.68
C ALA A 61 -5.76 1.44 -0.48
N GLN A 62 -4.54 0.91 -0.46
CA GLN A 62 -4.01 0.12 0.66
C GLN A 62 -3.31 0.99 1.73
N GLY A 63 -3.36 2.32 1.61
CA GLY A 63 -2.79 3.24 2.60
C GLY A 63 -1.35 3.68 2.33
N HIS A 64 -0.81 3.47 1.12
CA HIS A 64 0.55 3.92 0.79
C HIS A 64 0.60 5.42 0.50
N LEU A 65 1.14 6.20 1.45
CA LEU A 65 1.12 7.66 1.44
C LEU A 65 1.82 8.30 0.24
N LYS A 66 2.99 7.77 -0.17
CA LYS A 66 3.73 8.30 -1.33
C LYS A 66 2.95 8.13 -2.64
N SER A 67 2.17 7.05 -2.77
CA SER A 67 1.30 6.83 -3.92
C SER A 67 0.17 7.86 -3.96
N SER A 68 -0.47 8.14 -2.82
CA SER A 68 -1.48 9.19 -2.71
C SER A 68 -0.92 10.57 -3.10
N LEU A 69 0.26 10.91 -2.60
CA LEU A 69 0.95 12.16 -2.94
C LEU A 69 1.26 12.27 -4.43
N TRP A 70 1.76 11.18 -5.03
CA TRP A 70 2.07 11.19 -6.46
C TRP A 70 0.81 11.43 -7.30
N ILE A 71 -0.29 10.78 -6.95
CA ILE A 71 -1.60 10.96 -7.59
C ILE A 71 -2.05 12.42 -7.47
N GLU A 72 -2.02 12.98 -6.25
CA GLU A 72 -2.39 14.35 -5.97
C GLU A 72 -1.63 15.36 -6.84
N GLN A 73 -0.33 15.13 -7.00
CA GLN A 73 0.55 16.05 -7.75
C GLN A 73 0.48 15.90 -9.28
N ASN A 74 0.08 14.73 -9.78
CA ASN A 74 0.22 14.40 -11.20
C ASN A 74 -1.10 14.19 -11.95
N ILE A 75 -2.24 14.13 -11.23
CA ILE A 75 -3.54 13.86 -11.82
C ILE A 75 -4.50 15.03 -11.58
N ASP A 76 -5.19 15.46 -12.64
CA ASP A 76 -6.27 16.41 -12.55
C ASP A 76 -7.47 15.80 -11.82
N GLN A 77 -7.58 16.12 -10.54
CA GLN A 77 -8.59 15.55 -9.64
C GLN A 77 -10.01 16.01 -9.97
N SER A 78 -10.16 17.14 -10.67
CA SER A 78 -11.48 17.68 -11.04
C SER A 78 -12.25 16.72 -11.95
N LYS A 79 -11.56 15.86 -12.67
CA LYS A 79 -12.10 14.92 -13.65
C LYS A 79 -12.31 13.50 -13.11
N ASN A 80 -11.78 13.19 -11.92
CA ASN A 80 -11.83 11.83 -11.39
C ASN A 80 -12.30 11.78 -9.93
N LYS A 81 -13.62 11.68 -9.75
CA LYS A 81 -14.26 11.60 -8.43
C LYS A 81 -13.71 10.45 -7.55
N PHE A 82 -13.32 9.33 -8.17
CA PHE A 82 -12.74 8.19 -7.48
C PHE A 82 -11.38 8.55 -6.87
N MET A 83 -10.51 9.18 -7.66
CA MET A 83 -9.18 9.58 -7.22
C MET A 83 -9.23 10.65 -6.13
N SER A 84 -10.16 11.62 -6.26
CA SER A 84 -10.38 12.64 -5.23
C SER A 84 -10.82 12.04 -3.89
N ALA A 85 -11.72 11.06 -3.92
CA ALA A 85 -12.17 10.35 -2.72
C ALA A 85 -11.03 9.53 -2.08
N LEU A 86 -10.20 8.86 -2.88
CA LEU A 86 -9.05 8.11 -2.41
C LEU A 86 -8.03 9.01 -1.69
N ILE A 87 -7.71 10.16 -2.28
CA ILE A 87 -6.76 11.13 -1.72
C ILE A 87 -7.30 11.67 -0.39
N ALA A 88 -8.55 12.14 -0.35
CA ALA A 88 -9.17 12.67 0.86
C ALA A 88 -9.15 11.64 2.01
N THR A 89 -9.37 10.37 1.70
CA THR A 89 -9.35 9.29 2.69
C THR A 89 -7.95 9.03 3.27
N ASN A 90 -6.91 9.21 2.45
CA ASN A 90 -5.54 8.95 2.87
C ASN A 90 -4.82 10.15 3.50
N GLU A 91 -5.34 11.38 3.34
CA GLU A 91 -4.76 12.57 3.95
C GLU A 91 -4.71 12.48 5.48
N GLU A 92 -5.79 12.05 6.10
CA GLU A 92 -5.86 11.86 7.56
C GLU A 92 -4.83 10.83 8.07
N LEU A 93 -4.55 9.79 7.27
CA LEU A 93 -3.54 8.78 7.61
C LEU A 93 -2.11 9.27 7.46
N LYS A 94 -1.88 10.17 6.49
CA LYS A 94 -0.57 10.75 6.16
C LYS A 94 0.05 11.47 7.35
N ASP A 95 -0.72 12.26 8.06
CA ASP A 95 -0.23 13.03 9.19
C ASP A 95 0.02 12.15 10.43
N LYS A 96 -0.81 11.14 10.63
CA LYS A 96 -0.64 10.18 11.73
C LYS A 96 0.64 9.34 11.60
N VAL A 97 0.97 8.86 10.39
CA VAL A 97 2.13 7.95 10.20
C VAL A 97 3.47 8.67 10.26
N LYS A 98 3.51 9.97 9.97
CA LYS A 98 4.76 10.76 9.91
C LYS A 98 5.31 11.20 11.27
N SER A 99 4.52 11.20 12.31
CA SER A 99 4.83 11.91 13.56
C SER A 99 5.02 11.01 14.78
N TYR A 100 4.97 9.68 14.65
CA TYR A 100 5.07 8.81 15.81
C TYR A 100 6.47 8.82 16.42
N THR A 101 6.52 9.15 17.72
CA THR A 101 7.69 8.96 18.56
C THR A 101 7.93 7.46 18.85
N PHE A 102 9.08 7.13 19.42
CA PHE A 102 9.39 5.76 19.81
C PHE A 102 8.36 5.20 20.82
N ASP A 103 7.96 6.01 21.79
CA ASP A 103 7.01 5.60 22.85
C ASP A 103 5.62 5.35 22.27
N GLU A 104 5.16 6.19 21.35
CA GLU A 104 3.88 5.99 20.64
C GLU A 104 3.90 4.72 19.77
N LEU A 105 5.02 4.40 19.12
CA LEU A 105 5.16 3.16 18.36
C LEU A 105 5.09 1.92 19.26
N GLU A 106 5.69 1.96 20.45
CA GLU A 106 5.59 0.86 21.41
C GLU A 106 4.17 0.73 21.98
N GLU A 107 3.47 1.84 22.20
CA GLU A 107 2.06 1.83 22.59
C GLU A 107 1.17 1.25 21.48
N ILE A 108 1.33 1.66 20.22
CA ILE A 108 0.63 1.09 19.07
C ILE A 108 0.84 -0.43 19.01
N LYS A 109 2.09 -0.90 19.19
CA LYS A 109 2.40 -2.33 19.20
C LYS A 109 1.71 -3.07 20.35
N LYS A 110 1.72 -2.48 21.56
CA LYS A 110 1.07 -3.03 22.75
C LYS A 110 -0.45 -3.16 22.53
N ASN A 111 -1.09 -2.08 22.11
CA ASN A 111 -2.53 -2.02 21.92
C ASN A 111 -2.99 -2.92 20.75
N GLY A 112 -2.26 -2.93 19.64
CA GLY A 112 -2.53 -3.84 18.52
C GLY A 112 -2.41 -5.32 18.93
N LYS A 113 -1.44 -5.69 19.78
CA LYS A 113 -1.34 -7.04 20.35
C LYS A 113 -2.50 -7.37 21.28
N ALA A 114 -3.01 -6.37 22.01
CA ALA A 114 -4.17 -6.50 22.90
C ALA A 114 -5.51 -6.62 22.13
N GLY A 115 -5.54 -6.40 20.83
CA GLY A 115 -6.73 -6.58 19.99
C GLY A 115 -7.36 -5.29 19.48
N ASP A 116 -6.79 -4.13 19.78
CA ASP A 116 -7.30 -2.86 19.26
C ASP A 116 -7.20 -2.80 17.73
N ALA A 117 -8.36 -2.65 17.09
CA ALA A 117 -8.49 -2.75 15.64
C ALA A 117 -7.80 -1.60 14.89
N ASP A 118 -7.85 -0.39 15.43
CA ASP A 118 -7.23 0.79 14.83
C ASP A 118 -5.70 0.70 14.93
N ASN A 119 -5.18 0.29 16.08
CA ASN A 119 -3.74 0.06 16.25
C ASN A 119 -3.24 -1.11 15.39
N GLN A 120 -4.05 -2.16 15.18
CA GLN A 120 -3.73 -3.23 14.24
C GLN A 120 -3.65 -2.72 12.80
N PHE A 121 -4.56 -1.82 12.39
CA PHE A 121 -4.51 -1.18 11.09
C PHE A 121 -3.31 -0.24 10.95
N LEU A 122 -2.99 0.53 11.99
CA LEU A 122 -1.77 1.34 12.02
C LEU A 122 -0.50 0.50 11.87
N LEU A 123 -0.42 -0.66 12.52
CA LEU A 123 0.70 -1.60 12.33
C LEU A 123 0.79 -2.11 10.90
N TRP A 124 -0.35 -2.40 10.25
CA TRP A 124 -0.37 -2.71 8.82
C TRP A 124 0.23 -1.56 7.99
N LEU A 125 -0.23 -0.32 8.20
CA LEU A 125 0.25 0.86 7.49
C LEU A 125 1.75 1.10 7.67
N LEU A 126 2.25 0.95 8.90
CA LEU A 126 3.68 1.06 9.19
C LEU A 126 4.46 -0.02 8.43
N TYR A 127 3.97 -1.26 8.40
CA TYR A 127 4.66 -2.38 7.78
C TYR A 127 4.66 -2.34 6.25
N VAL A 128 3.57 -1.89 5.62
CA VAL A 128 3.54 -1.76 4.14
C VAL A 128 4.37 -0.59 3.63
N ASN A 129 4.68 0.37 4.49
CA ASN A 129 5.58 1.48 4.15
C ASN A 129 7.06 1.18 4.44
N ASP A 130 7.37 0.01 5.02
CA ASP A 130 8.73 -0.44 5.31
C ASP A 130 9.06 -1.77 4.60
N LEU A 131 9.94 -1.72 3.59
CA LEU A 131 10.34 -2.91 2.81
C LEU A 131 11.20 -3.92 3.61
N SER A 132 11.73 -3.53 4.77
CA SER A 132 12.50 -4.44 5.62
C SER A 132 11.62 -5.49 6.30
N ILE A 133 10.29 -5.27 6.31
CA ILE A 133 9.34 -6.14 6.99
C ILE A 133 8.73 -7.12 5.99
N SER A 134 8.75 -8.41 6.36
CA SER A 134 8.24 -9.47 5.49
C SER A 134 6.72 -9.38 5.27
N LYS A 135 6.27 -9.68 4.04
CA LYS A 135 4.88 -9.76 3.61
C LYS A 135 3.94 -10.52 4.56
N PRO A 136 4.32 -11.72 5.08
CA PRO A 136 3.47 -12.45 6.01
C PRO A 136 3.20 -11.68 7.30
N LYS A 137 4.15 -10.89 7.80
CA LYS A 137 3.94 -10.07 9.02
C LYS A 137 2.95 -8.95 8.77
N ALA A 138 3.08 -8.24 7.65
CA ALA A 138 2.13 -7.21 7.27
C ALA A 138 0.71 -7.79 7.12
N TYR A 139 0.56 -8.91 6.38
CA TYR A 139 -0.72 -9.57 6.16
C TYR A 139 -1.41 -10.01 7.46
N VAL A 140 -0.66 -10.45 8.46
CA VAL A 140 -1.24 -10.83 9.76
C VAL A 140 -1.98 -9.65 10.40
N TRP A 141 -1.42 -8.44 10.32
CA TRP A 141 -2.02 -7.27 10.95
C TRP A 141 -3.29 -6.80 10.24
N ILE A 142 -3.28 -6.72 8.88
CA ILE A 142 -4.48 -6.34 8.14
C ILE A 142 -5.64 -7.33 8.36
N LYS A 143 -5.31 -8.62 8.42
CA LYS A 143 -6.29 -9.67 8.68
C LYS A 143 -6.89 -9.56 10.09
N LYS A 144 -6.06 -9.28 11.13
CA LYS A 144 -6.54 -9.06 12.50
C LYS A 144 -7.42 -7.81 12.60
N ALA A 145 -6.99 -6.69 12.01
CA ALA A 145 -7.75 -5.47 12.01
C ALA A 145 -9.13 -5.63 11.33
N ALA A 146 -9.17 -6.31 10.17
CA ALA A 146 -10.42 -6.61 9.48
C ALA A 146 -11.33 -7.54 10.30
N PHE A 147 -10.77 -8.57 10.95
CA PHE A 147 -11.53 -9.45 11.85
C PHE A 147 -12.15 -8.65 13.01
N ASN A 148 -11.41 -7.69 13.55
CA ASN A 148 -11.87 -6.79 14.60
C ASN A 148 -12.68 -5.58 14.06
N LYS A 149 -13.24 -5.71 12.85
CA LYS A 149 -14.19 -4.77 12.25
C LYS A 149 -13.63 -3.37 11.98
N GLN A 150 -12.32 -3.23 11.78
CA GLN A 150 -11.78 -1.95 11.34
C GLN A 150 -12.16 -1.71 9.86
N PRO A 151 -12.92 -0.62 9.54
CA PRO A 151 -13.53 -0.47 8.23
C PRO A 151 -12.56 -0.42 7.05
N ARG A 152 -11.46 0.35 7.20
CA ARG A 152 -10.43 0.50 6.16
C ARG A 152 -9.62 -0.78 5.99
N ALA A 153 -9.34 -1.50 7.10
CA ALA A 153 -8.67 -2.79 7.05
C ALA A 153 -9.51 -3.84 6.33
N THR A 154 -10.81 -3.85 6.56
CA THR A 154 -11.75 -4.74 5.87
C THR A 154 -11.74 -4.47 4.37
N PHE A 155 -11.74 -3.20 3.95
CA PHE A 155 -11.61 -2.81 2.55
C PHE A 155 -10.26 -3.23 1.95
N ALA A 156 -9.16 -2.93 2.63
CA ALA A 156 -7.82 -3.27 2.15
C ALA A 156 -7.64 -4.79 2.02
N LEU A 157 -8.17 -5.59 2.96
CA LEU A 157 -8.20 -7.05 2.86
C LEU A 157 -9.03 -7.51 1.65
N GLY A 158 -10.14 -6.84 1.38
CA GLY A 158 -10.95 -7.03 0.17
C GLY A 158 -10.13 -6.85 -1.11
N LEU A 159 -9.32 -5.78 -1.19
CA LEU A 159 -8.44 -5.54 -2.34
C LEU A 159 -7.40 -6.66 -2.52
N LEU A 160 -6.82 -7.17 -1.43
CA LEU A 160 -5.87 -8.27 -1.50
C LEU A 160 -6.50 -9.52 -2.14
N TYR A 161 -7.75 -9.85 -1.78
CA TYR A 161 -8.48 -10.95 -2.40
C TYR A 161 -8.98 -10.64 -3.81
N TYR A 162 -9.34 -9.38 -4.09
CA TYR A 162 -9.87 -8.98 -5.40
C TYR A 162 -8.82 -9.10 -6.52
N TYR A 163 -7.58 -8.70 -6.20
CA TYR A 163 -6.45 -8.73 -7.13
C TYR A 163 -5.55 -9.98 -6.99
N GLY A 164 -5.81 -10.84 -6.02
CA GLY A 164 -4.96 -12.00 -5.75
C GLY A 164 -3.59 -11.64 -5.19
N TYR A 165 -3.49 -10.56 -4.42
CA TYR A 165 -2.24 -10.09 -3.84
C TYR A 165 -1.96 -10.77 -2.50
N ILE A 166 -0.76 -11.33 -2.31
CA ILE A 166 -0.33 -12.08 -1.11
C ILE A 166 -1.17 -13.34 -0.87
N VAL A 167 -2.42 -13.33 -1.32
CA VAL A 167 -3.39 -14.43 -1.21
C VAL A 167 -3.97 -14.76 -2.58
N PRO A 168 -4.42 -15.98 -2.85
CA PRO A 168 -5.09 -16.32 -4.11
C PRO A 168 -6.30 -15.41 -4.37
N GLU A 169 -6.52 -15.05 -5.64
CA GLU A 169 -7.68 -14.27 -6.07
C GLU A 169 -8.99 -14.96 -5.68
N GLN A 170 -9.87 -14.22 -4.99
CA GLN A 170 -11.18 -14.69 -4.55
C GLN A 170 -12.19 -13.52 -4.63
N LYS A 171 -12.67 -13.20 -5.83
CA LYS A 171 -13.56 -12.06 -6.06
C LYS A 171 -14.84 -12.08 -5.22
N SER A 172 -15.47 -13.23 -5.06
CA SER A 172 -16.67 -13.36 -4.23
C SER A 172 -16.41 -13.04 -2.74
N LYS A 173 -15.24 -13.39 -2.23
CA LYS A 173 -14.81 -13.02 -0.89
C LYS A 173 -14.48 -11.54 -0.77
N ALA A 174 -13.84 -10.98 -1.79
CA ALA A 174 -13.54 -9.55 -1.85
C ALA A 174 -14.81 -8.70 -1.83
N ILE A 175 -15.83 -9.06 -2.62
CA ILE A 175 -17.11 -8.37 -2.64
C ILE A 175 -17.75 -8.37 -1.25
N LYS A 176 -17.80 -9.50 -0.55
CA LYS A 176 -18.33 -9.57 0.83
C LYS A 176 -17.56 -8.65 1.78
N LEU A 177 -16.25 -8.56 1.63
CA LEU A 177 -15.43 -7.64 2.44
C LEU A 177 -15.69 -6.17 2.08
N PHE A 178 -15.97 -5.84 0.83
CA PHE A 178 -16.36 -4.48 0.43
C PHE A 178 -17.75 -4.12 0.98
N GLU A 179 -18.71 -5.04 0.93
CA GLU A 179 -20.04 -4.89 1.54
C GLU A 179 -19.90 -4.65 3.05
N GLU A 180 -19.14 -5.47 3.74
CA GLU A 180 -18.87 -5.35 5.17
C GLU A 180 -18.20 -4.01 5.50
N SER A 181 -17.16 -3.62 4.76
CA SER A 181 -16.48 -2.34 4.95
C SER A 181 -17.40 -1.15 4.77
N SER A 182 -18.26 -1.20 3.74
CA SER A 182 -19.29 -0.17 3.50
C SER A 182 -20.28 -0.09 4.65
N ALA A 183 -20.76 -1.24 5.15
CA ALA A 183 -21.66 -1.33 6.30
C ALA A 183 -21.03 -0.81 7.60
N LEU A 184 -19.71 -0.94 7.74
CA LEU A 184 -18.92 -0.37 8.83
C LEU A 184 -18.64 1.14 8.69
N GLY A 185 -19.20 1.79 7.64
CA GLY A 185 -19.10 3.23 7.42
C GLY A 185 -18.00 3.69 6.47
N TYR A 186 -17.23 2.77 5.86
CA TYR A 186 -16.24 3.15 4.86
C TYR A 186 -16.86 3.25 3.47
N SER A 187 -17.48 4.40 3.17
CA SER A 187 -18.24 4.65 1.95
C SER A 187 -17.48 4.40 0.65
N PHE A 188 -16.14 4.52 0.68
CA PHE A 188 -15.29 4.26 -0.47
C PHE A 188 -15.41 2.82 -1.00
N ALA A 189 -15.71 1.85 -0.12
CA ALA A 189 -15.89 0.45 -0.50
C ALA A 189 -17.06 0.25 -1.48
N SER A 190 -18.08 1.11 -1.43
CA SER A 190 -19.26 1.02 -2.32
C SER A 190 -18.93 1.18 -3.80
N ILE A 191 -17.80 1.82 -4.14
CA ILE A 191 -17.35 2.01 -5.52
C ILE A 191 -17.04 0.67 -6.20
N PHE A 192 -16.61 -0.33 -5.43
CA PHE A 192 -16.30 -1.67 -5.92
C PHE A 192 -17.52 -2.60 -6.01
N LEU A 193 -18.67 -2.18 -5.44
CA LEU A 193 -19.92 -2.95 -5.45
C LEU A 193 -20.79 -2.65 -6.68
N ASN A 194 -20.56 -1.50 -7.34
CA ASN A 194 -21.38 -0.99 -8.45
C ASN A 194 -20.72 -1.23 -9.83
N LYS A 195 -19.89 -2.26 -9.96
CA LYS A 195 -19.21 -2.64 -11.23
C LYS A 195 -19.78 -3.90 -11.83
#